data_cf44adc75abacadfbe2327fd35c45365
#
_entry.id   cf44adc75abacadfbe2327fd35c45365
#
_cell.length_a   1.000
_cell.length_b   1.000
_cell.length_c   1.000
_cell.angle_alpha   90.00
_cell.angle_beta   90.00
_cell.angle_gamma   90.00
#
_symmetry.space_group_name_H-M   'P 1'
#
loop_
_entity.id
_entity.type
_entity.pdbx_description
1 polymer ?
#
loop_
_entity_poly.entity_id
_entity_poly.type
_entity_poly.pdbx_seq_one_letter_code
_entity_poly.pdbx_strand_id
1 'polypeptide(L)'
;MQFLIGAVLFAAAGLGLGRDAAAQAVSFGTDWKAEAEHGGYYQAIATGIYRGQGLEVTLRQGGPQVNHAQLLAAGRLDFNLAPNSFGPLNFVSQNIPMVAVAAIFQKDPSVLIAHPDQGDDNLAALKGKPIMIGSDTRVTSWAFLKGKFGYSDDQIRPYAFSVAPFLADPKAIQQGYLTSEPFTIESQGVKPVVLLLADAGYSSYGSLIQTSDKLAREKPDVVQRFVDASIEGWYSYLYGDPAPANALIKRDNPEMTDALLAYGITKIKQYGIVDSGHAKTYGIGAMTDARWRDFFDAMSKAGVYRKDIDFRKAYTLQFVNKKVGMRP
;
A
#
# COMPACT_ATOMS: atom_id res chain seq x y z
N MET A 1 -63.53 -6.35 61.45
CA MET A 1 -62.98 -5.22 60.70
C MET A 1 -61.54 -5.62 60.28
N GLN A 2 -61.43 -6.18 59.08
CA GLN A 2 -60.15 -6.67 58.49
C GLN A 2 -59.68 -5.62 57.52
N PHE A 3 -58.46 -5.04 57.69
CA PHE A 3 -57.80 -4.18 56.71
C PHE A 3 -56.87 -5.00 55.82
N LEU A 4 -57.16 -5.03 54.55
CA LEU A 4 -56.30 -5.56 53.51
C LEU A 4 -55.31 -4.44 53.09
N ILE A 5 -54.02 -4.68 53.29
CA ILE A 5 -52.94 -3.82 52.77
C ILE A 5 -52.48 -4.44 51.40
N GLY A 6 -52.80 -3.74 50.32
CA GLY A 6 -52.31 -4.10 48.96
C GLY A 6 -50.88 -3.59 48.78
N ALA A 7 -49.96 -4.49 48.47
CA ALA A 7 -48.60 -4.18 48.10
C ALA A 7 -48.55 -3.88 46.58
N VAL A 8 -48.18 -2.65 46.23
CA VAL A 8 -47.89 -2.24 44.84
C VAL A 8 -46.43 -2.54 44.54
N LEU A 9 -46.17 -3.52 43.67
CA LEU A 9 -44.86 -3.79 43.12
C LEU A 9 -44.56 -2.76 42.01
N PHE A 10 -43.61 -1.87 42.22
CA PHE A 10 -42.98 -1.06 41.18
C PHE A 10 -41.95 -1.88 40.41
N ALA A 11 -42.27 -2.28 39.20
CA ALA A 11 -41.28 -2.84 38.25
C ALA A 11 -40.41 -1.68 37.70
N ALA A 12 -39.20 -1.52 38.20
CA ALA A 12 -38.20 -0.64 37.62
C ALA A 12 -37.70 -1.25 36.30
N ALA A 13 -38.23 -0.76 35.16
CA ALA A 13 -37.67 -1.02 33.87
C ALA A 13 -36.31 -0.31 33.76
N GLY A 14 -35.22 -1.06 33.95
CA GLY A 14 -33.85 -0.60 33.71
C GLY A 14 -33.65 -0.32 32.24
N LEU A 15 -33.79 0.95 31.83
CA LEU A 15 -33.26 1.43 30.56
C LEU A 15 -31.73 1.27 30.63
N GLY A 16 -31.23 0.19 30.07
CA GLY A 16 -29.82 0.00 29.77
C GLY A 16 -29.40 1.04 28.72
N LEU A 17 -28.92 2.20 29.20
CA LEU A 17 -28.16 3.12 28.38
C LEU A 17 -26.90 2.35 27.90
N GLY A 18 -26.96 1.81 26.69
CA GLY A 18 -25.77 1.35 26.00
C GLY A 18 -24.78 2.52 25.97
N ARG A 19 -23.73 2.42 26.77
CA ARG A 19 -22.57 3.30 26.60
C ARG A 19 -22.08 3.05 25.18
N ASP A 20 -22.29 4.01 24.29
CA ASP A 20 -21.53 4.05 23.05
C ASP A 20 -20.05 4.01 23.44
N ALA A 21 -19.42 2.86 23.28
CA ALA A 21 -17.99 2.75 23.53
C ALA A 21 -17.31 3.74 22.59
N ALA A 22 -16.59 4.71 23.15
CA ALA A 22 -15.86 5.70 22.36
C ALA A 22 -15.01 4.98 21.31
N ALA A 23 -15.07 5.43 20.07
CA ALA A 23 -14.31 4.84 18.98
C ALA A 23 -12.80 4.83 19.33
N GLN A 24 -12.14 3.72 19.07
CA GLN A 24 -10.71 3.59 19.30
C GLN A 24 -9.94 4.49 18.34
N ALA A 25 -9.18 5.45 18.88
CA ALA A 25 -8.31 6.30 18.08
C ALA A 25 -7.15 5.46 17.49
N VAL A 26 -6.89 5.66 16.19
CA VAL A 26 -5.85 4.97 15.42
C VAL A 26 -5.12 5.99 14.55
N SER A 27 -3.78 5.98 14.60
CA SER A 27 -2.92 6.79 13.76
C SER A 27 -2.31 5.95 12.63
N PHE A 28 -2.42 6.46 11.38
CA PHE A 28 -2.00 5.75 10.19
C PHE A 28 -1.20 6.65 9.24
N GLY A 29 0.01 6.25 8.87
CA GLY A 29 0.88 6.96 7.94
C GLY A 29 0.93 6.31 6.57
N THR A 30 0.70 7.05 5.48
CA THR A 30 0.92 6.56 4.12
C THR A 30 2.39 6.70 3.73
N ASP A 31 2.83 5.95 2.74
CA ASP A 31 4.22 5.95 2.24
C ASP A 31 4.52 7.14 1.32
N TRP A 32 3.50 7.75 0.75
CA TRP A 32 3.60 8.89 -0.17
C TRP A 32 2.51 9.93 0.06
N LYS A 33 2.54 11.05 -0.73
CA LYS A 33 1.47 12.04 -0.82
C LYS A 33 0.15 11.37 -1.20
N ALA A 34 -0.97 12.01 -0.86
CA ALA A 34 -2.29 11.48 -1.17
C ALA A 34 -2.50 11.37 -2.69
N GLU A 35 -2.86 10.17 -3.16
CA GLU A 35 -3.11 9.85 -4.56
C GLU A 35 -4.02 8.60 -4.68
N ALA A 36 -4.34 8.15 -5.90
CA ALA A 36 -5.24 7.02 -6.13
C ALA A 36 -4.79 5.71 -5.44
N GLU A 37 -3.49 5.54 -5.27
CA GLU A 37 -2.84 4.42 -4.59
C GLU A 37 -3.15 4.35 -3.09
N HIS A 38 -3.72 5.39 -2.53
CA HIS A 38 -4.21 5.44 -1.15
C HIS A 38 -5.75 5.47 -1.07
N GLY A 39 -6.42 5.39 -2.22
CA GLY A 39 -7.84 5.65 -2.37
C GLY A 39 -8.74 4.82 -1.46
N GLY A 40 -8.44 3.54 -1.24
CA GLY A 40 -9.21 2.68 -0.36
C GLY A 40 -9.23 3.14 1.10
N TYR A 41 -8.12 3.67 1.60
CA TYR A 41 -8.03 4.19 2.96
C TYR A 41 -8.79 5.51 3.11
N TYR A 42 -8.64 6.41 2.13
CA TYR A 42 -9.41 7.65 2.06
C TYR A 42 -10.91 7.37 1.94
N GLN A 43 -11.28 6.34 1.17
CA GLN A 43 -12.68 5.91 1.03
C GLN A 43 -13.23 5.41 2.37
N ALA A 44 -12.48 4.59 3.10
CA ALA A 44 -12.90 4.08 4.41
C ALA A 44 -13.09 5.22 5.43
N ILE A 45 -12.30 6.29 5.35
CA ILE A 45 -12.48 7.49 6.17
C ILE A 45 -13.73 8.27 5.72
N ALA A 46 -13.81 8.59 4.42
CA ALA A 46 -14.84 9.47 3.85
C ALA A 46 -16.25 8.90 3.99
N THR A 47 -16.40 7.58 3.84
CA THR A 47 -17.69 6.88 3.93
C THR A 47 -18.02 6.35 5.31
N GLY A 48 -17.13 6.55 6.29
CA GLY A 48 -17.34 6.10 7.67
C GLY A 48 -17.15 4.61 7.91
N ILE A 49 -16.54 3.86 6.97
CA ILE A 49 -16.30 2.41 7.14
C ILE A 49 -15.46 2.16 8.40
N TYR A 50 -14.40 2.93 8.65
CA TYR A 50 -13.61 2.80 9.89
C TYR A 50 -14.46 3.07 11.14
N ARG A 51 -15.31 4.11 11.12
CA ARG A 51 -16.21 4.41 12.23
C ARG A 51 -17.21 3.29 12.49
N GLY A 52 -17.73 2.68 11.40
CA GLY A 52 -18.60 1.51 11.50
C GLY A 52 -17.94 0.32 12.21
N GLN A 53 -16.61 0.22 12.13
CA GLN A 53 -15.79 -0.75 12.87
C GLN A 53 -15.34 -0.23 14.27
N GLY A 54 -15.90 0.90 14.75
CA GLY A 54 -15.53 1.49 16.04
C GLY A 54 -14.11 2.07 16.07
N LEU A 55 -13.57 2.52 14.92
CA LEU A 55 -12.26 3.13 14.82
C LEU A 55 -12.36 4.60 14.38
N GLU A 56 -11.63 5.48 15.04
CA GLU A 56 -11.41 6.86 14.59
C GLU A 56 -10.00 6.97 14.05
N VAL A 57 -9.88 6.89 12.70
CA VAL A 57 -8.59 6.84 12.01
C VAL A 57 -8.13 8.23 11.61
N THR A 58 -6.95 8.63 12.09
CA THR A 58 -6.24 9.82 11.64
C THR A 58 -5.16 9.41 10.62
N LEU A 59 -5.40 9.72 9.35
CA LEU A 59 -4.44 9.47 8.27
C LEU A 59 -3.47 10.64 8.16
N ARG A 60 -2.17 10.32 8.05
CA ARG A 60 -1.07 11.27 7.78
C ARG A 60 -0.43 10.89 6.46
N GLN A 61 -0.49 11.79 5.48
CA GLN A 61 0.17 11.53 4.21
C GLN A 61 1.69 11.58 4.34
N GLY A 62 2.36 10.74 3.57
CA GLY A 62 3.81 10.70 3.43
C GLY A 62 4.34 11.74 2.43
N GLY A 63 5.51 11.47 1.89
CA GLY A 63 6.17 12.31 0.90
C GLY A 63 7.69 12.18 0.95
N PRO A 64 8.44 12.88 0.08
CA PRO A 64 9.88 12.70 -0.08
C PRO A 64 10.73 12.92 1.18
N GLN A 65 10.24 13.70 2.15
CA GLN A 65 10.94 14.03 3.40
C GLN A 65 10.30 13.37 4.63
N VAL A 66 9.32 12.47 4.45
CA VAL A 66 8.56 11.84 5.53
C VAL A 66 8.95 10.38 5.67
N ASN A 67 9.37 9.97 6.88
CA ASN A 67 9.70 8.59 7.19
C ASN A 67 8.73 8.02 8.23
N HIS A 68 7.58 7.57 7.78
CA HIS A 68 6.56 6.96 8.65
C HIS A 68 6.99 5.61 9.22
N ALA A 69 7.86 4.85 8.55
CA ALA A 69 8.42 3.62 9.08
C ALA A 69 9.21 3.89 10.38
N GLN A 70 9.95 4.99 10.41
CA GLN A 70 10.68 5.42 11.61
C GLN A 70 9.73 5.88 12.74
N LEU A 71 8.64 6.57 12.41
CA LEU A 71 7.61 6.95 13.37
C LEU A 71 6.88 5.73 13.94
N LEU A 72 6.59 4.71 13.12
CA LEU A 72 6.03 3.45 13.57
C LEU A 72 7.00 2.75 14.54
N ALA A 73 8.28 2.63 14.17
CA ALA A 73 9.31 2.01 15.03
C ALA A 73 9.47 2.74 16.37
N ALA A 74 9.27 4.06 16.38
CA ALA A 74 9.29 4.88 17.59
C ALA A 74 7.97 4.87 18.38
N GLY A 75 6.95 4.10 17.96
CA GLY A 75 5.64 4.03 18.61
C GLY A 75 4.80 5.30 18.50
N ARG A 76 5.06 6.13 17.48
CA ARG A 76 4.33 7.39 17.21
C ARG A 76 3.24 7.25 16.15
N LEU A 77 3.14 6.07 15.54
CA LEU A 77 2.06 5.61 14.68
C LEU A 77 1.64 4.22 15.12
N ASP A 78 0.37 3.91 14.96
CA ASP A 78 -0.18 2.56 15.18
C ASP A 78 0.03 1.70 13.93
N PHE A 79 -0.14 2.31 12.75
CA PHE A 79 0.05 1.67 11.46
C PHE A 79 0.81 2.59 10.50
N ASN A 80 1.54 1.99 9.55
CA ASN A 80 2.04 2.68 8.36
C ASN A 80 1.91 1.80 7.11
N LEU A 81 2.01 2.42 5.94
CA LEU A 81 2.23 1.70 4.69
C LEU A 81 3.72 1.51 4.44
N ALA A 82 4.10 0.30 4.05
CA ALA A 82 5.34 0.07 3.34
C ALA A 82 5.05 0.03 1.84
N PRO A 83 5.83 0.73 1.00
CA PRO A 83 5.60 0.74 -0.43
C PRO A 83 5.75 -0.64 -1.06
N ASN A 84 6.59 -1.50 -0.47
CA ASN A 84 6.93 -2.82 -1.02
C ASN A 84 7.43 -3.79 0.07
N SER A 85 7.68 -5.05 -0.31
CA SER A 85 8.12 -6.13 0.60
C SER A 85 9.49 -5.89 1.25
N PHE A 86 10.30 -4.94 0.77
CA PHE A 86 11.56 -4.59 1.44
C PHE A 86 11.32 -3.96 2.82
N GLY A 87 10.29 -3.14 2.98
CA GLY A 87 9.99 -2.47 4.25
C GLY A 87 9.96 -3.43 5.43
N PRO A 88 9.06 -4.44 5.44
CA PRO A 88 8.98 -5.44 6.51
C PRO A 88 10.27 -6.25 6.68
N LEU A 89 10.93 -6.64 5.59
CA LEU A 89 12.19 -7.39 5.66
C LEU A 89 13.36 -6.55 6.21
N ASN A 90 13.38 -5.26 5.95
CA ASN A 90 14.37 -4.35 6.53
C ASN A 90 14.19 -4.23 8.05
N PHE A 91 12.96 -4.22 8.57
CA PHE A 91 12.72 -4.28 10.00
C PHE A 91 13.28 -5.57 10.62
N VAL A 92 13.04 -6.72 9.97
CA VAL A 92 13.59 -8.01 10.44
C VAL A 92 15.11 -7.99 10.42
N SER A 93 15.74 -7.48 9.35
CA SER A 93 17.21 -7.41 9.23
C SER A 93 17.87 -6.54 10.29
N GLN A 94 17.11 -5.56 10.81
CA GLN A 94 17.54 -4.63 11.86
C GLN A 94 17.06 -5.04 13.25
N ASN A 95 16.39 -6.21 13.39
CA ASN A 95 15.78 -6.68 14.64
C ASN A 95 14.78 -5.70 15.25
N ILE A 96 14.07 -4.94 14.41
CA ILE A 96 12.99 -4.05 14.83
C ILE A 96 11.67 -4.84 14.80
N PRO A 97 10.89 -4.91 15.91
CA PRO A 97 9.74 -5.80 16.04
C PRO A 97 8.49 -5.20 15.38
N MET A 98 8.49 -5.14 14.05
CA MET A 98 7.39 -4.68 13.20
C MET A 98 6.98 -5.79 12.24
N VAL A 99 5.71 -5.85 11.89
CA VAL A 99 5.13 -6.92 11.08
C VAL A 99 4.15 -6.37 10.05
N ALA A 100 4.17 -6.92 8.83
CA ALA A 100 3.13 -6.69 7.84
C ALA A 100 1.90 -7.54 8.19
N VAL A 101 0.73 -6.89 8.18
CA VAL A 101 -0.56 -7.51 8.53
C VAL A 101 -1.50 -7.67 7.34
N ALA A 102 -1.23 -6.96 6.22
CA ALA A 102 -1.93 -7.11 4.94
C ALA A 102 -1.06 -6.60 3.79
N ALA A 103 -1.25 -7.14 2.57
CA ALA A 103 -0.64 -6.64 1.35
C ALA A 103 -1.74 -6.25 0.35
N ILE A 104 -2.04 -4.97 0.26
CA ILE A 104 -3.12 -4.49 -0.60
C ILE A 104 -2.78 -4.69 -2.07
N PHE A 105 -1.57 -4.32 -2.49
CA PHE A 105 -1.18 -4.50 -3.87
C PHE A 105 -0.57 -5.88 -4.09
N GLN A 106 -1.23 -6.64 -4.95
CA GLN A 106 -0.78 -7.95 -5.39
C GLN A 106 0.28 -7.85 -6.50
N LYS A 107 0.35 -6.73 -7.19
CA LYS A 107 1.45 -6.37 -8.08
C LYS A 107 2.01 -5.03 -7.64
N ASP A 108 3.32 -4.96 -7.51
CA ASP A 108 4.01 -3.68 -7.30
C ASP A 108 3.91 -2.86 -8.60
N PRO A 109 3.40 -1.62 -8.56
CA PRO A 109 3.18 -0.81 -9.76
C PRO A 109 4.44 -0.10 -10.27
N SER A 110 5.62 -0.40 -9.74
CA SER A 110 6.88 0.18 -10.22
C SER A 110 7.14 -0.15 -11.69
N VAL A 111 7.48 0.88 -12.46
CA VAL A 111 7.77 0.79 -13.90
C VAL A 111 9.11 1.43 -14.24
N LEU A 112 9.72 1.00 -15.35
CA LEU A 112 10.64 1.85 -16.12
C LEU A 112 9.90 2.42 -17.33
N ILE A 113 10.16 3.69 -17.61
CA ILE A 113 9.49 4.45 -18.67
C ILE A 113 10.55 4.90 -19.66
N ALA A 114 10.31 4.64 -20.95
CA ALA A 114 11.19 5.02 -22.05
C ALA A 114 10.40 5.75 -23.14
N HIS A 115 11.11 6.41 -24.05
CA HIS A 115 10.51 6.96 -25.25
C HIS A 115 10.26 5.87 -26.31
N PRO A 116 9.23 6.03 -27.15
CA PRO A 116 8.98 5.11 -28.26
C PRO A 116 10.10 5.18 -29.29
N ASP A 117 10.20 4.16 -30.14
CA ASP A 117 11.09 4.09 -31.29
C ASP A 117 12.61 4.21 -31.00
N GLN A 118 13.01 3.96 -29.72
CA GLN A 118 14.41 3.96 -29.26
C GLN A 118 14.96 2.53 -29.09
N GLY A 119 14.18 1.49 -29.42
CA GLY A 119 14.54 0.09 -29.16
C GLY A 119 14.52 -0.29 -27.69
N ASP A 120 13.72 0.42 -26.88
CA ASP A 120 13.59 0.30 -25.44
C ASP A 120 12.29 -0.43 -25.03
N ASP A 121 11.86 -1.42 -25.83
CA ASP A 121 10.55 -2.07 -25.70
C ASP A 121 10.48 -3.15 -24.60
N ASN A 122 11.60 -3.44 -23.95
CA ASN A 122 11.66 -4.42 -22.86
C ASN A 122 12.82 -4.13 -21.90
N LEU A 123 12.74 -4.66 -20.68
CA LEU A 123 13.75 -4.40 -19.64
C LEU A 123 15.15 -4.86 -20.03
N ALA A 124 15.31 -5.94 -20.80
CA ALA A 124 16.63 -6.42 -21.20
C ALA A 124 17.35 -5.43 -22.12
N ALA A 125 16.60 -4.71 -22.97
CA ALA A 125 17.13 -3.71 -23.90
C ALA A 125 17.66 -2.45 -23.19
N LEU A 126 17.27 -2.22 -21.94
CA LEU A 126 17.72 -1.06 -21.15
C LEU A 126 19.07 -1.28 -20.45
N LYS A 127 19.63 -2.50 -20.53
CA LYS A 127 20.93 -2.79 -19.94
C LYS A 127 22.01 -1.88 -20.51
N GLY A 128 22.79 -1.25 -19.64
CA GLY A 128 23.89 -0.34 -20.01
C GLY A 128 23.44 1.08 -20.36
N LYS A 129 22.14 1.35 -20.49
CA LYS A 129 21.61 2.71 -20.76
C LYS A 129 21.47 3.52 -19.47
N PRO A 130 21.66 4.85 -19.52
CA PRO A 130 21.41 5.71 -18.35
C PRO A 130 19.93 5.69 -17.97
N ILE A 131 19.64 5.54 -16.66
CA ILE A 131 18.25 5.47 -16.15
C ILE A 131 18.15 6.39 -14.93
N MET A 132 17.17 7.29 -14.91
CA MET A 132 16.89 8.16 -13.78
C MET A 132 16.19 7.35 -12.68
N ILE A 133 16.84 7.19 -11.53
CA ILE A 133 16.43 6.35 -10.40
C ILE A 133 16.52 7.16 -9.11
N GLY A 134 15.44 7.15 -8.33
CA GLY A 134 15.38 7.74 -6.98
C GLY A 134 16.17 6.95 -5.95
N SER A 135 16.47 7.60 -4.84
CA SER A 135 17.25 7.01 -3.75
C SER A 135 16.64 5.71 -3.22
N ASP A 136 15.32 5.67 -3.05
CA ASP A 136 14.61 4.53 -2.48
C ASP A 136 14.60 3.33 -3.44
N THR A 137 14.44 3.58 -4.75
CA THR A 137 14.46 2.56 -5.78
C THR A 137 15.84 1.90 -5.90
N ARG A 138 16.93 2.64 -5.62
CA ARG A 138 18.32 2.09 -5.65
C ARG A 138 18.52 0.93 -4.68
N VAL A 139 17.87 0.98 -3.54
CA VAL A 139 18.02 -0.05 -2.48
C VAL A 139 16.86 -1.06 -2.49
N THR A 140 15.95 -0.96 -3.46
CA THR A 140 14.78 -1.84 -3.58
C THR A 140 14.74 -2.51 -4.97
N SER A 141 13.84 -2.10 -5.86
CA SER A 141 13.63 -2.75 -7.15
C SER A 141 14.84 -2.72 -8.09
N TRP A 142 15.78 -1.79 -7.90
CA TRP A 142 17.04 -1.81 -8.64
C TRP A 142 17.86 -3.08 -8.39
N ALA A 143 17.81 -3.63 -7.17
CA ALA A 143 18.46 -4.90 -6.87
C ALA A 143 17.88 -6.06 -7.70
N PHE A 144 16.57 -6.07 -7.94
CA PHE A 144 15.94 -7.02 -8.85
C PHE A 144 16.45 -6.85 -10.29
N LEU A 145 16.53 -5.62 -10.79
CA LEU A 145 17.01 -5.32 -12.13
C LEU A 145 18.48 -5.76 -12.30
N LYS A 146 19.33 -5.50 -11.31
CA LYS A 146 20.72 -5.98 -11.28
C LYS A 146 20.77 -7.50 -11.33
N GLY A 147 20.03 -8.16 -10.48
CA GLY A 147 20.05 -9.63 -10.35
C GLY A 147 19.51 -10.36 -11.57
N LYS A 148 18.46 -9.82 -12.20
CA LYS A 148 17.75 -10.48 -13.31
C LYS A 148 18.28 -10.09 -14.69
N PHE A 149 18.56 -8.80 -14.91
CA PHE A 149 18.92 -8.25 -16.22
C PHE A 149 20.38 -7.83 -16.32
N GLY A 150 21.14 -7.93 -15.23
CA GLY A 150 22.55 -7.57 -15.20
C GLY A 150 22.81 -6.07 -15.34
N TYR A 151 21.91 -5.26 -14.79
CA TYR A 151 22.12 -3.81 -14.70
C TYR A 151 23.28 -3.49 -13.75
N SER A 152 23.89 -2.32 -13.90
CA SER A 152 24.97 -1.83 -13.06
C SER A 152 24.66 -0.45 -12.49
N ASP A 153 25.27 -0.12 -11.35
CA ASP A 153 25.05 1.16 -10.70
C ASP A 153 25.56 2.36 -11.55
N ASP A 154 26.44 2.12 -12.54
CA ASP A 154 26.91 3.13 -13.48
C ASP A 154 25.79 3.68 -14.40
N GLN A 155 24.69 2.93 -14.55
CA GLN A 155 23.50 3.36 -15.28
C GLN A 155 22.70 4.42 -14.55
N ILE A 156 22.82 4.51 -13.22
CA ILE A 156 21.96 5.36 -12.39
C ILE A 156 22.23 6.84 -12.65
N ARG A 157 21.16 7.57 -12.92
CA ARG A 157 21.12 9.03 -12.93
C ARG A 157 20.15 9.51 -11.84
N PRO A 158 20.36 10.67 -11.23
CA PRO A 158 19.44 11.20 -10.23
C PRO A 158 18.02 11.38 -10.79
N TYR A 159 17.01 10.97 -10.03
CA TYR A 159 15.61 11.24 -10.31
C TYR A 159 15.03 12.13 -9.20
N ALA A 160 14.48 13.26 -9.57
CA ALA A 160 13.95 14.28 -8.66
C ALA A 160 12.41 14.31 -8.63
N PHE A 161 11.76 13.18 -8.98
CA PHE A 161 10.29 13.06 -9.02
C PHE A 161 9.62 14.10 -9.95
N SER A 162 10.28 14.38 -11.07
CA SER A 162 9.79 15.26 -12.13
C SER A 162 9.98 14.60 -13.49
N VAL A 163 8.95 14.67 -14.34
CA VAL A 163 9.01 14.18 -15.71
C VAL A 163 9.69 15.16 -16.69
N ALA A 164 10.01 16.38 -16.25
CA ALA A 164 10.57 17.40 -17.12
C ALA A 164 11.91 16.98 -17.79
N PRO A 165 12.88 16.36 -17.11
CA PRO A 165 14.08 15.85 -17.75
C PRO A 165 13.79 14.76 -18.79
N PHE A 166 12.81 13.89 -18.55
CA PHE A 166 12.37 12.87 -19.50
C PHE A 166 11.80 13.51 -20.76
N LEU A 167 10.94 14.51 -20.61
CA LEU A 167 10.33 15.21 -21.75
C LEU A 167 11.33 16.01 -22.58
N ALA A 168 12.41 16.48 -21.96
CA ALA A 168 13.45 17.27 -22.64
C ALA A 168 14.44 16.44 -23.46
N ASP A 169 14.60 15.14 -23.15
CA ASP A 169 15.53 14.24 -23.84
C ASP A 169 14.79 13.01 -24.38
N PRO A 170 14.66 12.85 -25.72
CA PRO A 170 13.95 11.72 -26.33
C PRO A 170 14.64 10.36 -26.12
N LYS A 171 15.84 10.33 -25.53
CA LYS A 171 16.55 9.10 -25.14
C LYS A 171 16.49 8.81 -23.63
N ALA A 172 15.84 9.69 -22.86
CA ALA A 172 15.76 9.54 -21.43
C ALA A 172 14.96 8.28 -21.06
N ILE A 173 15.42 7.62 -20.00
CA ILE A 173 14.72 6.51 -19.34
C ILE A 173 14.61 6.89 -17.88
N GLN A 174 13.43 6.68 -17.29
CA GLN A 174 13.22 6.95 -15.87
C GLN A 174 12.43 5.85 -15.18
N GLN A 175 12.56 5.80 -13.85
CA GLN A 175 11.58 5.10 -13.03
C GLN A 175 10.25 5.84 -13.05
N GLY A 176 9.20 5.14 -12.65
CA GLY A 176 7.88 5.72 -12.39
C GLY A 176 6.97 4.73 -11.70
N TYR A 177 5.75 5.18 -11.49
CA TYR A 177 4.65 4.39 -10.98
C TYR A 177 3.56 4.32 -12.05
N LEU A 178 3.05 3.13 -12.33
CA LEU A 178 2.12 2.86 -13.44
C LEU A 178 0.90 3.80 -13.44
N THR A 179 0.50 4.25 -12.29
CA THR A 179 -0.73 5.00 -12.00
C THR A 179 -0.53 6.52 -12.02
N SER A 180 0.70 7.02 -12.23
CA SER A 180 0.97 8.46 -12.16
C SER A 180 1.83 9.01 -13.32
N GLU A 181 3.16 8.75 -13.38
CA GLU A 181 4.03 9.36 -14.36
C GLU A 181 3.63 9.13 -15.82
N PRO A 182 3.15 7.92 -16.25
CA PRO A 182 2.74 7.74 -17.65
C PRO A 182 1.62 8.69 -18.05
N PHE A 183 0.64 8.97 -17.17
CA PHE A 183 -0.42 9.95 -17.44
C PHE A 183 0.16 11.35 -17.66
N THR A 184 1.06 11.77 -16.78
CA THR A 184 1.68 13.10 -16.87
C THR A 184 2.46 13.26 -18.18
N ILE A 185 3.19 12.22 -18.61
CA ILE A 185 3.93 12.20 -19.85
C ILE A 185 2.98 12.22 -21.06
N GLU A 186 1.92 11.39 -21.04
CA GLU A 186 0.91 11.35 -22.09
C GLU A 186 0.19 12.71 -22.26
N SER A 187 -0.09 13.40 -21.15
CA SER A 187 -0.72 14.72 -21.17
C SER A 187 0.15 15.81 -21.84
N GLN A 188 1.46 15.56 -21.94
CA GLN A 188 2.42 16.43 -22.66
C GLN A 188 2.67 15.97 -24.12
N GLY A 189 1.84 15.06 -24.64
CA GLY A 189 1.88 14.62 -26.03
C GLY A 189 2.90 13.52 -26.35
N VAL A 190 3.57 12.95 -25.36
CA VAL A 190 4.48 11.82 -25.55
C VAL A 190 3.74 10.53 -25.18
N LYS A 191 3.77 9.52 -26.07
CA LYS A 191 3.24 8.18 -25.79
C LYS A 191 4.39 7.29 -25.28
N PRO A 192 4.56 7.11 -23.97
CA PRO A 192 5.72 6.40 -23.44
C PRO A 192 5.62 4.88 -23.63
N VAL A 193 6.77 4.22 -23.67
CA VAL A 193 6.89 2.78 -23.41
C VAL A 193 6.93 2.58 -21.91
N VAL A 194 5.99 1.80 -21.37
CA VAL A 194 5.84 1.57 -19.92
C VAL A 194 6.13 0.10 -19.61
N LEU A 195 7.19 -0.17 -18.87
CA LEU A 195 7.69 -1.51 -18.58
C LEU A 195 7.43 -1.85 -17.11
N LEU A 196 6.34 -2.59 -16.84
CA LEU A 196 5.95 -2.98 -15.49
C LEU A 196 6.89 -4.07 -14.95
N LEU A 197 7.56 -3.82 -13.82
CA LEU A 197 8.52 -4.75 -13.25
C LEU A 197 7.85 -6.06 -12.78
N ALA A 198 6.62 -5.98 -12.31
CA ALA A 198 5.84 -7.16 -11.89
C ALA A 198 5.62 -8.15 -13.03
N ASP A 199 5.39 -7.67 -14.26
CA ASP A 199 5.21 -8.54 -15.44
C ASP A 199 6.51 -9.23 -15.87
N ALA A 200 7.64 -8.69 -15.43
CA ALA A 200 8.95 -9.31 -15.58
C ALA A 200 9.34 -10.22 -14.40
N GLY A 201 8.42 -10.50 -13.48
CA GLY A 201 8.64 -11.40 -12.35
C GLY A 201 9.20 -10.72 -11.09
N TYR A 202 9.08 -9.41 -10.96
CA TYR A 202 9.29 -8.74 -9.69
C TYR A 202 8.14 -9.10 -8.74
N SER A 203 8.38 -10.06 -7.84
CA SER A 203 7.35 -10.71 -7.02
C SER A 203 6.99 -9.94 -5.74
N SER A 204 7.50 -8.70 -5.57
CA SER A 204 7.17 -7.87 -4.42
C SER A 204 5.66 -7.68 -4.27
N TYR A 205 5.17 -7.73 -3.04
CA TYR A 205 3.91 -7.08 -2.70
C TYR A 205 4.11 -5.56 -2.67
N GLY A 206 3.02 -4.79 -2.81
CA GLY A 206 3.03 -3.34 -2.60
C GLY A 206 1.95 -2.91 -1.62
N SER A 207 2.02 -1.65 -1.19
CA SER A 207 1.04 -1.05 -0.25
C SER A 207 0.73 -1.98 0.93
N LEU A 208 1.79 -2.36 1.69
CA LEU A 208 1.64 -3.27 2.83
C LEU A 208 1.29 -2.48 4.09
N ILE A 209 0.23 -2.88 4.75
CA ILE A 209 -0.12 -2.37 6.08
C ILE A 209 0.82 -3.02 7.09
N GLN A 210 1.57 -2.18 7.82
CA GLN A 210 2.47 -2.59 8.88
C GLN A 210 2.02 -2.06 10.25
N THR A 211 2.32 -2.82 11.29
CA THR A 211 2.14 -2.42 12.69
C THR A 211 3.25 -3.01 13.57
N SER A 212 3.28 -2.64 14.85
CA SER A 212 4.19 -3.27 15.80
C SER A 212 3.74 -4.67 16.20
N ASP A 213 4.69 -5.59 16.41
CA ASP A 213 4.41 -6.89 17.03
C ASP A 213 3.63 -6.75 18.34
N LYS A 214 3.93 -5.69 19.09
CA LYS A 214 3.24 -5.38 20.34
C LYS A 214 1.75 -5.14 20.11
N LEU A 215 1.39 -4.26 19.16
CA LEU A 215 -0.02 -3.95 18.88
C LEU A 215 -0.75 -5.19 18.34
N ALA A 216 -0.09 -5.95 17.46
CA ALA A 216 -0.66 -7.17 16.89
C ALA A 216 -0.96 -8.25 17.96
N ARG A 217 -0.14 -8.34 19.00
CA ARG A 217 -0.36 -9.31 20.10
C ARG A 217 -1.29 -8.82 21.18
N GLU A 218 -1.18 -7.54 21.59
CA GLU A 218 -1.92 -6.99 22.74
C GLU A 218 -3.34 -6.53 22.38
N LYS A 219 -3.55 -6.10 21.12
CA LYS A 219 -4.84 -5.60 20.63
C LYS A 219 -5.18 -6.17 19.24
N PRO A 220 -5.22 -7.50 19.08
CA PRO A 220 -5.44 -8.13 17.77
C PRO A 220 -6.81 -7.76 17.18
N ASP A 221 -7.81 -7.45 18.01
CA ASP A 221 -9.13 -6.98 17.58
C ASP A 221 -9.06 -5.61 16.89
N VAL A 222 -8.23 -4.69 17.38
CA VAL A 222 -8.02 -3.37 16.76
C VAL A 222 -7.35 -3.54 15.41
N VAL A 223 -6.31 -4.40 15.33
CA VAL A 223 -5.61 -4.69 14.08
C VAL A 223 -6.55 -5.33 13.06
N GLN A 224 -7.36 -6.31 13.48
CA GLN A 224 -8.32 -6.97 12.60
C GLN A 224 -9.34 -5.98 12.04
N ARG A 225 -9.98 -5.16 12.89
CA ARG A 225 -10.97 -4.16 12.46
C ARG A 225 -10.35 -3.13 11.51
N PHE A 226 -9.10 -2.72 11.75
CA PHE A 226 -8.40 -1.79 10.86
C PHE A 226 -8.12 -2.41 9.49
N VAL A 227 -7.65 -3.66 9.44
CA VAL A 227 -7.39 -4.39 8.21
C VAL A 227 -8.69 -4.63 7.44
N ASP A 228 -9.75 -5.11 8.11
CA ASP A 228 -11.04 -5.38 7.48
C ASP A 228 -11.66 -4.12 6.88
N ALA A 229 -11.69 -3.02 7.66
CA ALA A 229 -12.19 -1.73 7.17
C ALA A 229 -11.36 -1.17 6.01
N SER A 230 -10.05 -1.36 6.03
CA SER A 230 -9.17 -0.97 4.91
C SER A 230 -9.51 -1.77 3.64
N ILE A 231 -9.72 -3.08 3.77
CA ILE A 231 -10.11 -3.96 2.65
C ILE A 231 -11.47 -3.54 2.09
N GLU A 232 -12.47 -3.32 2.94
CA GLU A 232 -13.79 -2.84 2.53
C GLU A 232 -13.71 -1.48 1.84
N GLY A 233 -12.87 -0.58 2.33
CA GLY A 233 -12.58 0.71 1.72
C GLY A 233 -12.01 0.56 0.31
N TRP A 234 -11.11 -0.39 0.09
CA TRP A 234 -10.56 -0.68 -1.23
C TRP A 234 -11.62 -1.25 -2.20
N TYR A 235 -12.48 -2.17 -1.75
CA TYR A 235 -13.61 -2.63 -2.58
C TYR A 235 -14.56 -1.48 -2.91
N SER A 236 -14.89 -0.64 -1.93
CA SER A 236 -15.74 0.54 -2.14
C SER A 236 -15.14 1.55 -3.12
N TYR A 237 -13.82 1.81 -3.02
CA TYR A 237 -13.11 2.74 -3.90
C TYR A 237 -13.04 2.25 -5.34
N LEU A 238 -12.71 0.97 -5.54
CA LEU A 238 -12.51 0.42 -6.88
C LEU A 238 -13.82 0.08 -7.60
N TYR A 239 -14.86 -0.35 -6.87
CA TYR A 239 -16.09 -0.91 -7.45
C TYR A 239 -17.36 -0.15 -7.06
N GLY A 240 -17.26 0.84 -6.18
CA GLY A 240 -18.32 1.77 -5.82
C GLY A 240 -18.09 3.17 -6.42
N ASP A 241 -18.56 4.19 -5.69
CA ASP A 241 -18.34 5.60 -6.03
C ASP A 241 -17.04 6.09 -5.35
N PRO A 242 -15.97 6.42 -6.10
CA PRO A 242 -14.72 6.92 -5.54
C PRO A 242 -14.75 8.41 -5.16
N ALA A 243 -15.81 9.14 -5.50
CA ALA A 243 -15.89 10.59 -5.32
C ALA A 243 -15.63 11.06 -3.87
N PRO A 244 -16.15 10.38 -2.82
CA PRO A 244 -15.86 10.77 -1.44
C PRO A 244 -14.36 10.71 -1.10
N ALA A 245 -13.65 9.65 -1.52
CA ALA A 245 -12.20 9.53 -1.34
C ALA A 245 -11.44 10.59 -2.14
N ASN A 246 -11.80 10.77 -3.42
CA ASN A 246 -11.13 11.70 -4.32
C ASN A 246 -11.22 13.15 -3.82
N ALA A 247 -12.34 13.53 -3.19
CA ALA A 247 -12.48 14.85 -2.55
C ALA A 247 -11.46 15.05 -1.42
N LEU A 248 -11.24 14.04 -0.56
CA LEU A 248 -10.26 14.10 0.51
C LEU A 248 -8.82 14.07 -0.03
N ILE A 249 -8.54 13.24 -1.03
CA ILE A 249 -7.23 13.17 -1.68
C ILE A 249 -6.85 14.52 -2.26
N LYS A 250 -7.75 15.17 -3.01
CA LYS A 250 -7.50 16.51 -3.60
C LYS A 250 -7.34 17.60 -2.55
N ARG A 251 -8.01 17.49 -1.41
CA ARG A 251 -7.81 18.40 -0.27
C ARG A 251 -6.41 18.28 0.31
N ASP A 252 -5.93 17.04 0.49
CA ASP A 252 -4.65 16.76 1.12
C ASP A 252 -3.47 16.90 0.12
N ASN A 253 -3.72 16.66 -1.17
CA ASN A 253 -2.76 16.85 -2.25
C ASN A 253 -3.41 17.60 -3.43
N PRO A 254 -3.32 18.94 -3.47
CA PRO A 254 -3.92 19.75 -4.54
C PRO A 254 -3.31 19.53 -5.94
N GLU A 255 -2.20 18.81 -6.05
CA GLU A 255 -1.62 18.42 -7.35
C GLU A 255 -2.46 17.35 -8.06
N MET A 256 -3.34 16.64 -7.34
CA MET A 256 -4.22 15.62 -7.90
C MET A 256 -5.40 16.24 -8.65
N THR A 257 -5.57 15.83 -9.91
CA THR A 257 -6.74 16.17 -10.73
C THR A 257 -7.72 15.00 -10.81
N ASP A 258 -8.98 15.28 -11.15
CA ASP A 258 -9.97 14.21 -11.36
C ASP A 258 -9.54 13.26 -12.49
N ALA A 259 -8.90 13.79 -13.55
CA ALA A 259 -8.38 12.99 -14.65
C ALA A 259 -7.24 12.05 -14.22
N LEU A 260 -6.29 12.52 -13.42
CA LEU A 260 -5.20 11.70 -12.90
C LEU A 260 -5.73 10.62 -11.94
N LEU A 261 -6.66 10.97 -11.05
CA LEU A 261 -7.28 10.00 -10.14
C LEU A 261 -8.07 8.92 -10.90
N ALA A 262 -8.84 9.31 -11.91
CA ALA A 262 -9.56 8.37 -12.78
C ALA A 262 -8.61 7.45 -13.56
N TYR A 263 -7.50 8.00 -14.07
CA TYR A 263 -6.44 7.23 -14.71
C TYR A 263 -5.84 6.20 -13.74
N GLY A 264 -5.46 6.62 -12.53
CA GLY A 264 -4.90 5.75 -11.50
C GLY A 264 -5.84 4.58 -11.17
N ILE A 265 -7.12 4.86 -10.89
CA ILE A 265 -8.15 3.84 -10.64
C ILE A 265 -8.25 2.86 -11.83
N THR A 266 -8.28 3.40 -13.06
CA THR A 266 -8.36 2.59 -14.28
C THR A 266 -7.16 1.64 -14.39
N LYS A 267 -5.95 2.15 -14.16
CA LYS A 267 -4.72 1.34 -14.24
C LYS A 267 -4.65 0.31 -13.13
N ILE A 268 -5.04 0.65 -11.90
CA ILE A 268 -5.12 -0.31 -10.79
C ILE A 268 -6.00 -1.51 -11.17
N LYS A 269 -7.16 -1.26 -11.76
CA LYS A 269 -8.11 -2.30 -12.20
C LYS A 269 -7.59 -3.06 -13.42
N GLN A 270 -7.15 -2.35 -14.46
CA GLN A 270 -6.70 -2.92 -15.73
C GLN A 270 -5.54 -3.90 -15.55
N TYR A 271 -4.59 -3.57 -14.68
CA TYR A 271 -3.39 -4.39 -14.46
C TYR A 271 -3.55 -5.35 -13.27
N GLY A 272 -4.70 -5.32 -12.59
CA GLY A 272 -4.97 -6.16 -11.42
C GLY A 272 -3.97 -5.89 -10.29
N ILE A 273 -3.69 -4.61 -10.04
CA ILE A 273 -2.71 -4.24 -9.00
C ILE A 273 -3.19 -4.74 -7.64
N VAL A 274 -4.49 -4.59 -7.33
CA VAL A 274 -5.08 -4.93 -6.02
C VAL A 274 -5.70 -6.32 -6.01
N ASP A 275 -6.43 -6.70 -7.06
CA ASP A 275 -7.36 -7.84 -7.07
C ASP A 275 -6.93 -9.00 -7.97
N SER A 276 -5.64 -9.12 -8.24
CA SER A 276 -5.05 -10.24 -8.98
C SER A 276 -4.43 -11.31 -8.05
N GLY A 277 -3.82 -12.32 -8.63
CA GLY A 277 -3.08 -13.34 -7.90
C GLY A 277 -3.89 -13.98 -6.77
N HIS A 278 -3.33 -14.00 -5.57
CA HIS A 278 -3.96 -14.60 -4.40
C HIS A 278 -5.22 -13.84 -3.92
N ALA A 279 -5.35 -12.55 -4.23
CA ALA A 279 -6.55 -11.79 -3.89
C ALA A 279 -7.82 -12.31 -4.58
N LYS A 280 -7.69 -12.95 -5.76
CA LYS A 280 -8.84 -13.61 -6.42
C LYS A 280 -9.44 -14.74 -5.59
N THR A 281 -8.64 -15.39 -4.77
CA THR A 281 -9.08 -16.54 -3.95
C THR A 281 -9.40 -16.14 -2.53
N TYR A 282 -8.60 -15.24 -1.96
CA TYR A 282 -8.62 -14.93 -0.54
C TYR A 282 -9.14 -13.53 -0.20
N GLY A 283 -9.39 -12.68 -1.20
CA GLY A 283 -9.79 -11.28 -1.05
C GLY A 283 -8.62 -10.32 -1.06
N ILE A 284 -8.92 -9.03 -1.18
CA ILE A 284 -7.94 -7.94 -1.09
C ILE A 284 -7.17 -8.06 0.22
N GLY A 285 -5.89 -7.69 0.22
CA GLY A 285 -5.01 -7.80 1.39
C GLY A 285 -4.27 -9.14 1.51
N ALA A 286 -4.56 -10.11 0.62
CA ALA A 286 -4.04 -11.47 0.69
C ALA A 286 -2.51 -11.54 0.70
N MET A 287 -1.98 -12.44 1.54
CA MET A 287 -0.56 -12.81 1.58
C MET A 287 -0.41 -14.32 1.66
N THR A 288 0.73 -14.84 1.19
CA THR A 288 1.09 -16.26 1.32
C THR A 288 2.55 -16.46 1.68
N ASP A 289 2.85 -17.52 2.45
CA ASP A 289 4.23 -17.89 2.82
C ASP A 289 5.09 -18.16 1.58
N ALA A 290 4.51 -18.79 0.55
CA ALA A 290 5.22 -19.10 -0.69
C ALA A 290 5.73 -17.84 -1.36
N ARG A 291 4.91 -16.81 -1.51
CA ARG A 291 5.31 -15.57 -2.17
C ARG A 291 6.32 -14.77 -1.35
N TRP A 292 6.20 -14.73 -0.02
CA TRP A 292 7.20 -14.12 0.85
C TRP A 292 8.55 -14.83 0.74
N ARG A 293 8.54 -16.18 0.67
CA ARG A 293 9.73 -16.98 0.45
C ARG A 293 10.37 -16.67 -0.90
N ASP A 294 9.59 -16.71 -1.98
CA ASP A 294 10.09 -16.45 -3.33
C ASP A 294 10.76 -15.10 -3.45
N PHE A 295 10.14 -14.06 -2.85
CA PHE A 295 10.71 -12.71 -2.84
C PHE A 295 12.00 -12.67 -2.02
N PHE A 296 12.00 -13.24 -0.80
CA PHE A 296 13.18 -13.27 0.06
C PHE A 296 14.34 -14.03 -0.59
N ASP A 297 14.06 -15.19 -1.16
CA ASP A 297 15.09 -16.03 -1.82
C ASP A 297 15.70 -15.28 -3.02
N ALA A 298 14.88 -14.62 -3.83
CA ALA A 298 15.35 -13.81 -4.95
C ALA A 298 16.26 -12.67 -4.48
N MET A 299 15.87 -11.94 -3.43
CA MET A 299 16.66 -10.83 -2.88
C MET A 299 17.91 -11.30 -2.14
N SER A 300 17.86 -12.44 -1.47
CA SER A 300 19.05 -13.06 -0.86
C SER A 300 20.05 -13.52 -1.92
N LYS A 301 19.57 -14.10 -3.02
CA LYS A 301 20.42 -14.45 -4.16
C LYS A 301 21.06 -13.23 -4.82
N ALA A 302 20.35 -12.11 -4.85
CA ALA A 302 20.87 -10.82 -5.33
C ALA A 302 21.82 -10.13 -4.33
N GLY A 303 22.05 -10.71 -3.14
CA GLY A 303 22.96 -10.17 -2.13
C GLY A 303 22.37 -9.05 -1.27
N VAL A 304 21.05 -8.82 -1.34
CA VAL A 304 20.37 -7.78 -0.56
C VAL A 304 20.21 -8.20 0.89
N TYR A 305 19.82 -9.45 1.12
CA TYR A 305 19.63 -10.01 2.46
C TYR A 305 20.56 -11.18 2.73
N ARG A 306 20.98 -11.32 3.98
CA ARG A 306 21.67 -12.51 4.46
C ARG A 306 20.68 -13.69 4.47
N LYS A 307 21.14 -14.87 4.09
CA LYS A 307 20.32 -16.09 3.99
C LYS A 307 19.80 -16.62 5.34
N ASP A 308 20.45 -16.22 6.44
CA ASP A 308 20.11 -16.65 7.80
C ASP A 308 19.02 -15.77 8.47
N ILE A 309 18.53 -14.75 7.79
CA ILE A 309 17.40 -13.94 8.28
C ILE A 309 16.12 -14.78 8.24
N ASP A 310 15.42 -14.85 9.38
CA ASP A 310 14.09 -15.46 9.43
C ASP A 310 13.03 -14.51 8.85
N PHE A 311 12.84 -14.57 7.53
CA PHE A 311 11.91 -13.73 6.79
C PHE A 311 10.45 -13.87 7.25
N ARG A 312 10.08 -14.98 7.93
CA ARG A 312 8.72 -15.20 8.44
C ARG A 312 8.34 -14.19 9.53
N LYS A 313 9.32 -13.54 10.14
CA LYS A 313 9.08 -12.44 11.08
C LYS A 313 8.63 -11.15 10.41
N ALA A 314 8.72 -11.05 9.07
CA ALA A 314 8.33 -9.86 8.35
C ALA A 314 6.80 -9.69 8.22
N TYR A 315 6.03 -10.77 8.40
CA TYR A 315 4.59 -10.77 8.17
C TYR A 315 3.84 -11.74 9.07
N THR A 316 2.53 -11.56 9.13
CA THR A 316 1.61 -12.54 9.73
C THR A 316 0.36 -12.69 8.85
N LEU A 317 -0.13 -13.93 8.72
CA LEU A 317 -1.36 -14.23 7.99
C LEU A 317 -2.61 -14.17 8.89
N GLN A 318 -2.45 -13.83 10.16
CA GLN A 318 -3.52 -13.83 11.17
C GLN A 318 -4.72 -12.96 10.77
N PHE A 319 -4.47 -11.83 10.11
CA PHE A 319 -5.47 -10.78 9.88
C PHE A 319 -6.03 -10.77 8.45
N VAL A 320 -5.53 -11.59 7.56
CA VAL A 320 -5.87 -11.62 6.13
C VAL A 320 -6.40 -12.99 5.68
N ASN A 321 -6.66 -13.14 4.36
CA ASN A 321 -7.14 -14.38 3.73
C ASN A 321 -8.54 -14.81 4.20
N LYS A 322 -9.37 -13.87 4.61
CA LYS A 322 -10.71 -14.08 5.20
C LYS A 322 -11.85 -13.73 4.27
N LYS A 323 -11.54 -13.34 3.03
CA LYS A 323 -12.54 -12.97 1.99
C LYS A 323 -13.41 -11.76 2.41
N VAL A 324 -12.92 -10.88 3.29
CA VAL A 324 -13.62 -9.68 3.73
C VAL A 324 -14.03 -8.84 2.52
N GLY A 325 -15.27 -8.36 2.47
CA GLY A 325 -15.80 -7.52 1.39
C GLY A 325 -15.87 -8.17 0.00
N MET A 326 -15.43 -9.41 -0.14
CA MET A 326 -15.47 -10.14 -1.41
C MET A 326 -16.92 -10.40 -1.82
N ARG A 327 -17.31 -9.91 -2.99
CA ARG A 327 -18.62 -10.22 -3.56
C ARG A 327 -18.53 -11.51 -4.38
N PRO A 328 -19.56 -12.36 -4.37
CA PRO A 328 -19.61 -13.60 -5.15
C PRO A 328 -19.56 -13.34 -6.66
#